data_3b5362ad50c4bc9b91a258e547119bb4
#
_entry.id   3b5362ad50c4bc9b91a258e547119bb4
#
_cell.length_a   1.000
_cell.length_b   1.000
_cell.length_c   1.000
_cell.angle_alpha   90.00
_cell.angle_beta   90.00
_cell.angle_gamma   90.00
#
_symmetry.space_group_name_H-M   'P 1'
#
loop_
_entity.id
_entity.type
_entity.pdbx_description
1 polymer ?
#
loop_
_entity_poly.entity_id
_entity_poly.type
_entity_poly.pdbx_seq_one_letter_code
_entity_poly.pdbx_strand_id
1 'polypeptide(L)'
;MRRNTWKNQNEAVEYFERKKLFRNISKNIIEDYVTDGLKKNIHQKYELSCHPEWEAANFRLSPDEIGFNLKKSNIPIKLILPPNSYVCNKESQRKLERLMPNIEIVNIKNTSHMLPLENFEAVSDEINKFLI
;
A
#
# COMPACT_ATOMS: atom_id res chain seq x y z
N MET A 1 0.13 21.78 -0.08
CA MET A 1 -0.45 20.94 0.97
C MET A 1 -1.45 19.98 0.33
N ARG A 2 -1.46 18.69 0.67
CA ARG A 2 -2.41 17.69 0.14
C ARG A 2 -3.81 18.03 0.65
N ARG A 3 -4.85 18.02 -0.24
CA ARG A 3 -6.24 18.15 0.18
C ARG A 3 -6.61 16.98 1.09
N ASN A 4 -7.25 17.27 2.21
CA ASN A 4 -7.63 16.29 3.23
C ASN A 4 -9.10 16.39 3.68
N THR A 5 -9.91 17.30 3.08
CA THR A 5 -11.32 17.48 3.44
C THR A 5 -12.22 17.62 2.21
N TRP A 6 -13.45 17.07 2.30
CA TRP A 6 -14.48 17.07 1.25
C TRP A 6 -15.86 17.33 1.86
N LYS A 7 -16.78 17.86 1.06
CA LYS A 7 -18.17 18.13 1.50
C LYS A 7 -18.97 16.85 1.73
N ASN A 8 -18.75 15.84 0.88
CA ASN A 8 -19.40 14.54 0.93
C ASN A 8 -18.48 13.46 0.33
N GLN A 9 -18.88 12.20 0.45
CA GLN A 9 -18.11 11.06 -0.07
C GLN A 9 -18.00 11.06 -1.58
N ASN A 10 -19.05 11.45 -2.32
CA ASN A 10 -19.01 11.50 -3.78
C ASN A 10 -17.93 12.46 -4.28
N GLU A 11 -17.80 13.64 -3.66
CA GLU A 11 -16.73 14.59 -3.99
C GLU A 11 -15.33 13.99 -3.72
N ALA A 12 -15.20 13.17 -2.69
CA ALA A 12 -13.95 12.47 -2.40
C ALA A 12 -13.65 11.37 -3.44
N VAL A 13 -14.65 10.57 -3.82
CA VAL A 13 -14.52 9.54 -4.88
C VAL A 13 -14.04 10.20 -6.18
N GLU A 14 -14.73 11.23 -6.67
CA GLU A 14 -14.33 11.96 -7.87
C GLU A 14 -12.91 12.54 -7.77
N TYR A 15 -12.52 13.00 -6.59
CA TYR A 15 -11.17 13.51 -6.36
C TYR A 15 -10.13 12.41 -6.48
N PHE A 16 -10.36 11.23 -5.90
CA PHE A 16 -9.41 10.11 -5.96
C PHE A 16 -9.34 9.48 -7.34
N GLU A 17 -10.46 9.32 -8.07
CA GLU A 17 -10.49 8.84 -9.45
C GLU A 17 -9.54 9.63 -10.38
N ARG A 18 -9.44 10.94 -10.18
CA ARG A 18 -8.54 11.82 -10.97
C ARG A 18 -7.07 11.71 -10.60
N LYS A 19 -6.72 10.98 -9.53
CA LYS A 19 -5.32 10.86 -9.09
C LYS A 19 -4.59 9.76 -9.83
N LYS A 20 -3.37 10.07 -10.30
CA LYS A 20 -2.51 9.11 -11.00
C LYS A 20 -2.32 7.81 -10.23
N LEU A 21 -2.27 7.88 -8.89
CA LEU A 21 -2.10 6.73 -8.00
C LEU A 21 -3.30 5.78 -8.05
N PHE A 22 -4.50 6.28 -8.33
CA PHE A 22 -5.75 5.51 -8.34
C PHE A 22 -6.23 5.12 -9.75
N ARG A 23 -5.49 5.45 -10.79
CA ARG A 23 -5.94 5.28 -12.20
C ARG A 23 -6.25 3.84 -12.62
N ASN A 24 -5.66 2.85 -11.94
CA ASN A 24 -5.84 1.42 -12.23
C ASN A 24 -6.79 0.75 -11.23
N ILE A 25 -7.40 1.51 -10.32
CA ILE A 25 -8.30 1.01 -9.29
C ILE A 25 -9.73 1.21 -9.79
N SER A 26 -10.56 0.18 -9.69
CA SER A 26 -11.97 0.26 -10.07
C SER A 26 -12.75 1.20 -9.16
N LYS A 27 -13.82 1.79 -9.67
CA LYS A 27 -14.61 2.79 -8.95
C LYS A 27 -15.20 2.26 -7.64
N ASN A 28 -15.70 1.03 -7.62
CA ASN A 28 -16.23 0.40 -6.42
C ASN A 28 -15.17 0.29 -5.31
N ILE A 29 -13.94 -0.06 -5.65
CA ILE A 29 -12.83 -0.11 -4.67
C ILE A 29 -12.45 1.31 -4.18
N ILE A 30 -12.55 2.33 -5.04
CA ILE A 30 -12.37 3.73 -4.60
C ILE A 30 -13.50 4.16 -3.67
N GLU A 31 -14.73 3.73 -3.92
CA GLU A 31 -15.89 3.98 -3.03
C GLU A 31 -15.67 3.34 -1.66
N ASP A 32 -15.22 2.08 -1.60
CA ASP A 32 -14.86 1.40 -0.35
C ASP A 32 -13.72 2.13 0.37
N TYR A 33 -12.65 2.50 -0.35
CA TYR A 33 -11.54 3.29 0.19
C TYR A 33 -12.01 4.62 0.80
N VAL A 34 -12.96 5.30 0.18
CA VAL A 34 -13.54 6.56 0.68
C VAL A 34 -14.43 6.29 1.89
N THR A 35 -15.22 5.22 1.87
CA THR A 35 -16.17 4.89 2.95
C THR A 35 -15.43 4.63 4.26
N ASP A 36 -14.36 3.85 4.23
CA ASP A 36 -13.62 3.45 5.42
C ASP A 36 -12.42 4.36 5.72
N GLY A 37 -11.84 4.97 4.68
CA GLY A 37 -10.68 5.86 4.81
C GLY A 37 -10.99 7.28 5.26
N LEU A 38 -12.27 7.68 5.27
CA LEU A 38 -12.70 9.02 5.69
C LEU A 38 -13.61 8.94 6.93
N LYS A 39 -13.54 9.98 7.76
CA LYS A 39 -14.43 10.20 8.90
C LYS A 39 -15.07 11.59 8.82
N LYS A 40 -16.22 11.78 9.45
CA LYS A 40 -16.82 13.11 9.61
C LYS A 40 -16.11 13.88 10.71
N ASN A 41 -15.77 15.13 10.44
CA ASN A 41 -15.25 16.06 11.44
C ASN A 41 -16.37 16.85 12.12
N ILE A 42 -16.01 17.73 13.08
CA ILE A 42 -16.95 18.58 13.84
C ILE A 42 -17.79 19.52 12.96
N HIS A 43 -17.33 19.83 11.75
CA HIS A 43 -18.05 20.67 10.77
C HIS A 43 -18.87 19.83 9.77
N GLN A 44 -19.15 18.56 10.07
CA GLN A 44 -19.90 17.62 9.23
C GLN A 44 -19.28 17.41 7.83
N LYS A 45 -17.99 17.74 7.63
CA LYS A 45 -17.22 17.45 6.44
C LYS A 45 -16.48 16.11 6.59
N TYR A 46 -16.24 15.46 5.48
CA TYR A 46 -15.40 14.26 5.44
C TYR A 46 -13.92 14.65 5.42
N GLU A 47 -13.12 14.01 6.23
CA GLU A 47 -11.66 14.19 6.28
C GLU A 47 -10.94 12.84 6.31
N LEU A 48 -9.67 12.81 5.90
CA LEU A 48 -8.86 11.60 6.00
C LEU A 48 -8.78 11.12 7.45
N SER A 49 -9.09 9.84 7.68
CA SER A 49 -8.94 9.20 8.99
C SER A 49 -7.49 9.21 9.46
N CYS A 50 -6.54 9.00 8.53
CA CYS A 50 -5.12 9.22 8.76
C CYS A 50 -4.74 10.66 8.41
N HIS A 51 -4.39 11.46 9.41
CA HIS A 51 -3.99 12.85 9.18
C HIS A 51 -2.70 12.91 8.36
N PRO A 52 -2.58 13.82 7.35
CA PRO A 52 -1.39 13.90 6.48
C PRO A 52 -0.06 14.11 7.20
N GLU A 53 -0.06 14.72 8.39
CA GLU A 53 1.14 14.89 9.20
C GLU A 53 1.65 13.58 9.79
N TRP A 54 0.75 12.64 10.13
CA TRP A 54 1.12 11.29 10.56
C TRP A 54 1.80 10.52 9.43
N GLU A 55 1.21 10.58 8.23
CA GLU A 55 1.81 9.99 7.03
C GLU A 55 3.21 10.57 6.78
N ALA A 56 3.35 11.90 6.82
CA ALA A 56 4.63 12.58 6.64
C ALA A 56 5.66 12.24 7.74
N ALA A 57 5.21 12.05 8.99
CA ALA A 57 6.07 11.63 10.09
C ALA A 57 6.60 10.21 9.89
N ASN A 58 5.74 9.26 9.46
CA ASN A 58 6.15 7.89 9.18
C ASN A 58 7.21 7.82 8.07
N PHE A 59 7.09 8.62 7.01
CA PHE A 59 8.12 8.68 5.96
C PHE A 59 9.46 9.24 6.47
N ARG A 60 9.45 10.13 7.46
CA ARG A 60 10.68 10.69 8.05
C ARG A 60 11.37 9.74 9.04
N LEU A 61 10.60 8.83 9.64
CA LEU A 61 11.07 7.91 10.68
C LEU A 61 11.42 6.51 10.13
N SER A 62 11.60 6.37 8.81
CA SER A 62 11.98 5.09 8.21
C SER A 62 13.31 4.60 8.81
N PRO A 63 13.34 3.49 9.56
CA PRO A 63 14.55 3.04 10.23
C PRO A 63 15.52 2.40 9.24
N ASP A 64 16.76 2.86 9.23
CA ASP A 64 17.85 2.32 8.40
C ASP A 64 18.28 0.89 8.82
N GLU A 65 17.88 0.43 10.01
CA GLU A 65 18.38 -0.80 10.63
C GLU A 65 17.52 -2.05 10.40
N ILE A 66 16.40 -1.97 9.66
CA ILE A 66 15.50 -3.11 9.43
C ILE A 66 16.28 -4.32 8.88
N GLY A 67 17.22 -4.10 7.96
CA GLY A 67 17.99 -5.17 7.33
C GLY A 67 18.88 -5.97 8.29
N PHE A 68 19.33 -5.40 9.41
CA PHE A 68 20.18 -6.07 10.37
C PHE A 68 19.42 -7.08 11.24
N ASN A 69 18.20 -6.72 11.64
CA ASN A 69 17.34 -7.58 12.47
C ASN A 69 16.70 -8.73 11.68
N LEU A 70 16.48 -8.56 10.39
CA LEU A 70 15.89 -9.58 9.51
C LEU A 70 16.78 -10.81 9.34
N LYS A 71 18.12 -10.66 9.37
CA LYS A 71 19.08 -11.78 9.26
C LYS A 71 18.94 -12.84 10.35
N LYS A 72 18.34 -12.50 11.47
CA LYS A 72 18.18 -13.39 12.63
C LYS A 72 16.84 -14.12 12.65
N SER A 73 15.96 -13.81 11.70
CA SER A 73 14.61 -14.39 11.66
C SER A 73 14.58 -15.67 10.82
N ASN A 74 14.08 -16.76 11.42
CA ASN A 74 13.76 -18.00 10.71
C ASN A 74 12.28 -18.04 10.27
N ILE A 75 11.53 -16.97 10.46
CA ILE A 75 10.12 -16.89 10.08
C ILE A 75 10.02 -16.83 8.55
N PRO A 76 9.21 -17.67 7.91
CA PRO A 76 8.94 -17.57 6.48
C PRO A 76 8.34 -16.20 6.14
N ILE A 77 8.80 -15.60 5.07
CA ILE A 77 8.33 -14.30 4.60
C ILE A 77 7.97 -14.38 3.12
N LYS A 78 6.78 -13.92 2.77
CA LYS A 78 6.40 -13.69 1.38
C LYS A 78 6.28 -12.19 1.11
N LEU A 79 7.03 -11.70 0.14
CA LEU A 79 7.01 -10.31 -0.33
C LEU A 79 6.30 -10.23 -1.67
N ILE A 80 5.12 -9.62 -1.68
CA ILE A 80 4.30 -9.47 -2.89
C ILE A 80 4.51 -8.05 -3.44
N LEU A 81 4.95 -7.94 -4.69
CA LEU A 81 5.37 -6.68 -5.32
C LEU A 81 4.75 -6.49 -6.70
N PRO A 82 4.61 -5.24 -7.17
CA PRO A 82 4.43 -4.97 -8.59
C PRO A 82 5.73 -5.22 -9.37
N PRO A 83 5.68 -5.49 -10.68
CA PRO A 83 6.87 -5.82 -11.48
C PRO A 83 7.95 -4.72 -11.46
N ASN A 84 7.49 -3.46 -11.40
CA ASN A 84 8.35 -2.27 -11.40
C ASN A 84 8.18 -1.48 -10.09
N SER A 85 8.45 -2.13 -8.96
CA SER A 85 8.41 -1.46 -7.66
C SER A 85 9.54 -0.42 -7.56
N TYR A 86 9.19 0.84 -7.30
CA TYR A 86 10.16 1.89 -7.00
C TYR A 86 10.57 1.90 -5.51
N VAL A 87 9.77 1.27 -4.64
CA VAL A 87 10.08 1.12 -3.20
C VAL A 87 11.06 -0.02 -2.97
N CYS A 88 10.84 -1.16 -3.66
CA CYS A 88 11.71 -2.32 -3.58
C CYS A 88 12.15 -2.72 -5.00
N ASN A 89 13.18 -2.06 -5.52
CA ASN A 89 13.71 -2.32 -6.85
C ASN A 89 14.44 -3.67 -6.93
N LYS A 90 14.84 -4.09 -8.13
CA LYS A 90 15.49 -5.40 -8.36
C LYS A 90 16.78 -5.58 -7.56
N GLU A 91 17.54 -4.53 -7.30
CA GLU A 91 18.74 -4.59 -6.47
C GLU A 91 18.39 -4.85 -5.02
N SER A 92 17.39 -4.14 -4.48
CA SER A 92 16.85 -4.37 -3.13
C SER A 92 16.30 -5.78 -2.96
N GLN A 93 15.57 -6.30 -3.97
CA GLN A 93 15.07 -7.68 -3.97
C GLN A 93 16.22 -8.70 -3.85
N ARG A 94 17.25 -8.58 -4.70
CA ARG A 94 18.44 -9.45 -4.66
C ARG A 94 19.20 -9.35 -3.31
N LYS A 95 19.21 -8.17 -2.71
CA LYS A 95 19.80 -7.97 -1.38
C LYS A 95 19.00 -8.69 -0.30
N LEU A 96 17.67 -8.61 -0.35
CA LEU A 96 16.78 -9.32 0.57
C LEU A 96 16.93 -10.84 0.44
N GLU A 97 16.91 -11.38 -0.77
CA GLU A 97 17.12 -12.82 -1.02
C GLU A 97 18.45 -13.34 -0.45
N ARG A 98 19.53 -12.54 -0.54
CA ARG A 98 20.82 -12.89 0.05
C ARG A 98 20.83 -12.82 1.58
N LEU A 99 20.07 -11.89 2.16
CA LEU A 99 20.02 -11.67 3.61
C LEU A 99 19.04 -12.62 4.32
N MET A 100 18.05 -13.10 3.60
CA MET A 100 16.89 -13.83 4.12
C MET A 100 16.63 -15.06 3.25
N PRO A 101 17.26 -16.21 3.54
CA PRO A 101 17.07 -17.43 2.75
C PRO A 101 15.61 -17.93 2.70
N ASN A 102 14.80 -17.50 3.66
CA ASN A 102 13.38 -17.91 3.79
C ASN A 102 12.41 -16.92 3.14
N ILE A 103 12.90 -15.93 2.36
CA ILE A 103 12.03 -15.01 1.66
C ILE A 103 11.60 -15.56 0.30
N GLU A 104 10.32 -15.50 0.05
CA GLU A 104 9.73 -15.73 -1.27
C GLU A 104 9.30 -14.37 -1.86
N ILE A 105 9.77 -14.03 -3.05
CA ILE A 105 9.39 -12.77 -3.72
C ILE A 105 8.51 -13.07 -4.93
N VAL A 106 7.28 -12.58 -4.91
CA VAL A 106 6.29 -12.74 -5.98
C VAL A 106 5.97 -11.39 -6.62
N ASN A 107 5.93 -11.34 -7.95
CA ASN A 107 5.56 -10.13 -8.70
C ASN A 107 4.21 -10.34 -9.39
N ILE A 108 3.20 -9.52 -9.06
CA ILE A 108 1.88 -9.55 -9.67
C ILE A 108 1.88 -8.65 -10.91
N LYS A 109 1.69 -9.25 -12.09
CA LYS A 109 1.69 -8.53 -13.38
C LYS A 109 0.57 -7.50 -13.45
N ASN A 110 0.78 -6.46 -14.26
CA ASN A 110 -0.20 -5.40 -14.53
C ASN A 110 -0.66 -4.62 -13.30
N THR A 111 0.19 -4.55 -12.27
CA THR A 111 -0.07 -3.77 -11.06
C THR A 111 0.98 -2.70 -10.84
N SER A 112 0.66 -1.72 -9.99
CA SER A 112 1.54 -0.64 -9.55
C SER A 112 1.68 -0.61 -8.02
N HIS A 113 2.05 0.51 -7.47
CA HIS A 113 2.26 0.66 -6.01
C HIS A 113 1.03 0.33 -5.16
N MET A 114 -0.17 0.50 -5.71
CA MET A 114 -1.43 0.20 -5.02
C MET A 114 -1.94 -1.22 -5.32
N LEU A 115 -1.05 -2.16 -5.59
CA LEU A 115 -1.36 -3.51 -6.05
C LEU A 115 -2.46 -4.25 -5.26
N PRO A 116 -2.61 -4.11 -3.92
CA PRO A 116 -3.71 -4.77 -3.22
C PRO A 116 -5.10 -4.24 -3.59
N LEU A 117 -5.18 -2.99 -4.04
CA LEU A 117 -6.43 -2.37 -4.51
C LEU A 117 -6.62 -2.53 -6.02
N GLU A 118 -5.54 -2.74 -6.78
CA GLU A 118 -5.57 -2.89 -8.23
C GLU A 118 -5.89 -4.34 -8.66
N ASN A 119 -5.47 -5.33 -7.86
CA ASN A 119 -5.68 -6.75 -8.11
C ASN A 119 -5.74 -7.54 -6.80
N PHE A 120 -6.79 -7.32 -6.03
CA PHE A 120 -6.97 -7.95 -4.71
C PHE A 120 -7.11 -9.48 -4.81
N GLU A 121 -7.66 -10.00 -5.90
CA GLU A 121 -7.82 -11.45 -6.13
C GLU A 121 -6.46 -12.13 -6.20
N ALA A 122 -5.55 -11.65 -7.05
CA ALA A 122 -4.21 -12.22 -7.17
C ALA A 122 -3.39 -12.07 -5.88
N VAL A 123 -3.57 -10.97 -5.14
CA VAL A 123 -2.94 -10.80 -3.81
C VAL A 123 -3.49 -11.80 -2.82
N SER A 124 -4.82 -11.97 -2.76
CA SER A 124 -5.48 -12.94 -1.89
C SER A 124 -5.02 -14.38 -2.18
N ASP A 125 -4.91 -14.74 -3.45
CA ASP A 125 -4.42 -16.06 -3.88
C ASP A 125 -2.99 -16.32 -3.39
N GLU A 126 -2.11 -15.33 -3.50
CA GLU A 126 -0.72 -15.46 -3.01
C GLU A 126 -0.64 -15.53 -1.48
N ILE A 127 -1.52 -14.82 -0.77
CA ILE A 127 -1.63 -14.92 0.69
C ILE A 127 -2.11 -16.33 1.07
N ASN A 128 -3.17 -16.84 0.43
CA ASN A 128 -3.71 -18.16 0.72
C ASN A 128 -2.68 -19.27 0.47
N LYS A 129 -1.93 -19.23 -0.64
CA LYS A 129 -0.84 -20.17 -0.92
C LYS A 129 0.27 -20.15 0.13
N PHE A 130 0.48 -19.01 0.80
CA PHE A 130 1.50 -18.86 1.82
C PHE A 130 1.07 -19.37 3.20
N LEU A 131 -0.23 -19.35 3.50
CA LEU A 131 -0.79 -19.73 4.80
C LEU A 131 -1.15 -21.22 4.89
N ILE A 132 -1.21 -21.93 3.77
CA ILE A 132 -1.52 -23.37 3.69
C ILE A 132 -0.24 -24.17 3.50
#